data_eff8791ff578d40f8fce0edf0f0e66bc
#
_entry.id   eff8791ff578d40f8fce0edf0f0e66bc
#
_cell.length_a   1.000
_cell.length_b   1.000
_cell.length_c   1.000
_cell.angle_alpha   90.00
_cell.angle_beta   90.00
_cell.angle_gamma   90.00
#
_symmetry.space_group_name_H-M   'P 1'
#
loop_
_entity.id
_entity.type
_entity.pdbx_description
1 polymer ?
#
loop_
_entity_poly.entity_id
_entity_poly.type
_entity_poly.pdbx_seq_one_letter_code
_entity_poly.pdbx_strand_id
1 'polypeptide(L)'
;MALIGLVGCNEVSPEQQAAEAAKAYYTRLLEGAPEGFLSGKVDYDSLPADYRQQLLKAHEQYMQDMQQHHEGLCAVTISPNVARRDTTLHLVYVFLLLSYNDSTQEEITVPMVEVNGEWKIK
;
A
#
# COMPACT_ATOMS: atom_id res chain seq x y z
N MET A 1 -3.79 4.08 37.18
CA MET A 1 -3.91 3.74 36.78
C MET A 1 -3.29 3.24 35.77
N ALA A 2 -3.05 2.59 35.82
CA ALA A 2 -2.47 1.85 35.04
C ALA A 2 -2.48 2.07 33.68
N LEU A 3 -3.21 2.76 33.34
CA LEU A 3 -3.31 3.04 32.13
C LEU A 3 -2.17 3.44 31.52
N ILE A 4 -1.36 3.99 32.26
CA ILE A 4 -0.25 4.52 31.73
C ILE A 4 0.58 3.54 31.08
N GLY A 5 0.65 2.40 31.62
CA GLY A 5 1.44 1.39 31.04
C GLY A 5 1.02 1.10 29.66
N LEU A 6 -0.20 1.43 29.36
CA LEU A 6 -0.70 1.13 28.08
C LEU A 6 -0.10 1.95 27.04
N VAL A 7 0.40 3.08 27.38
CA VAL A 7 0.97 3.95 26.40
C VAL A 7 2.15 3.26 25.72
N GLY A 8 3.03 2.66 26.47
CA GLY A 8 4.13 1.94 25.88
C GLY A 8 3.66 0.76 25.06
N CYS A 9 2.57 0.15 25.48
CA CYS A 9 2.05 -0.99 24.75
C CYS A 9 1.45 -0.60 23.42
N ASN A 10 1.15 0.66 23.25
CA ASN A 10 0.53 1.10 22.04
C ASN A 10 1.53 1.61 21.02
N GLU A 11 2.80 1.51 21.30
CA GLU A 11 3.78 1.91 20.34
C GLU A 11 3.80 0.92 19.20
N VAL A 12 3.68 1.42 18.00
CA VAL A 12 3.61 0.59 16.81
C VAL A 12 4.96 0.66 16.10
N SER A 13 5.48 -0.48 15.71
CA SER A 13 6.77 -0.53 15.02
C SER A 13 6.68 0.15 13.67
N PRO A 14 7.83 0.62 13.12
CA PRO A 14 7.84 1.17 11.77
C PRO A 14 7.31 0.17 10.74
N GLU A 15 7.58 -1.11 10.93
CA GLU A 15 7.09 -2.16 10.02
C GLU A 15 5.56 -2.19 10.03
N GLN A 16 4.96 -2.12 11.21
CA GLN A 16 3.51 -2.14 11.31
C GLN A 16 2.90 -0.85 10.77
N GLN A 17 3.53 0.29 11.04
CA GLN A 17 3.06 1.56 10.51
C GLN A 17 3.09 1.56 8.98
N ALA A 18 4.17 1.07 8.39
CA ALA A 18 4.30 0.99 6.95
C ALA A 18 3.25 0.05 6.36
N ALA A 19 2.99 -1.07 7.04
CA ALA A 19 2.01 -2.05 6.58
C ALA A 19 0.61 -1.46 6.57
N GLU A 20 0.24 -0.73 7.62
CA GLU A 20 -1.08 -0.10 7.66
C GLU A 20 -1.23 0.96 6.57
N ALA A 21 -0.17 1.74 6.32
CA ALA A 21 -0.20 2.75 5.28
C ALA A 21 -0.34 2.11 3.90
N ALA A 22 0.44 1.06 3.64
CA ALA A 22 0.38 0.35 2.36
C ALA A 22 -1.01 -0.22 2.13
N LYS A 23 -1.58 -0.83 3.16
CA LYS A 23 -2.94 -1.37 3.07
C LYS A 23 -3.95 -0.28 2.75
N ALA A 24 -3.81 0.88 3.40
CA ALA A 24 -4.73 1.99 3.17
C ALA A 24 -4.67 2.47 1.72
N TYR A 25 -3.47 2.61 1.16
CA TYR A 25 -3.33 3.02 -0.22
C TYR A 25 -3.93 1.99 -1.18
N TYR A 26 -3.64 0.71 -0.98
CA TYR A 26 -4.16 -0.33 -1.85
C TYR A 26 -5.67 -0.52 -1.70
N THR A 27 -6.23 -0.21 -0.54
CA THR A 27 -7.67 -0.26 -0.35
C THR A 27 -8.39 0.76 -1.25
N ARG A 28 -7.70 1.85 -1.63
CA ARG A 28 -8.27 2.81 -2.57
C ARG A 28 -8.54 2.19 -3.93
N LEU A 29 -7.80 1.14 -4.28
CA LEU A 29 -8.07 0.40 -5.51
C LEU A 29 -9.42 -0.29 -5.44
N LEU A 30 -9.75 -0.87 -4.27
CA LEU A 30 -11.04 -1.51 -4.09
C LEU A 30 -12.17 -0.52 -4.25
N GLU A 31 -11.93 0.71 -3.82
CA GLU A 31 -12.94 1.75 -3.84
C GLU A 31 -13.06 2.46 -5.19
N GLY A 32 -12.26 2.04 -6.17
CA GLY A 32 -12.27 2.67 -7.47
C GLY A 32 -11.69 4.08 -7.47
N ALA A 33 -10.76 4.35 -6.57
CA ALA A 33 -10.15 5.68 -6.43
C ALA A 33 -8.67 5.65 -6.81
N PRO A 34 -8.33 5.57 -8.10
CA PRO A 34 -6.95 5.44 -8.54
C PRO A 34 -6.07 6.61 -8.14
N GLU A 35 -6.61 7.83 -8.11
CA GLU A 35 -5.82 8.96 -7.68
C GLU A 35 -5.45 8.86 -6.20
N GLY A 36 -6.32 8.32 -5.38
CA GLY A 36 -6.04 8.10 -3.97
C GLY A 36 -4.90 7.12 -3.77
N PHE A 37 -4.81 6.11 -4.63
CA PHE A 37 -3.72 5.16 -4.59
C PHE A 37 -2.43 5.83 -5.08
N LEU A 38 -2.47 6.48 -6.24
CA LEU A 38 -1.29 7.08 -6.84
C LEU A 38 -0.72 8.21 -6.00
N SER A 39 -1.57 8.94 -5.29
CA SER A 39 -1.10 10.01 -4.39
C SER A 39 -0.25 9.47 -3.24
N GLY A 40 -0.30 8.16 -2.99
CA GLY A 40 0.55 7.51 -2.00
C GLY A 40 1.97 7.28 -2.47
N LYS A 41 2.26 7.45 -3.77
CA LYS A 41 3.62 7.29 -4.28
C LYS A 41 4.46 8.49 -3.91
N VAL A 42 5.70 8.21 -3.50
CA VAL A 42 6.63 9.29 -3.15
C VAL A 42 6.81 10.19 -4.37
N ASP A 43 6.86 11.48 -4.15
CA ASP A 43 7.05 12.49 -5.19
C ASP A 43 5.96 12.56 -6.29
N TYR A 44 4.80 11.93 -6.04
CA TYR A 44 3.73 11.96 -7.04
C TYR A 44 3.34 13.40 -7.41
N ASP A 45 3.23 14.28 -6.39
CA ASP A 45 2.82 15.66 -6.62
C ASP A 45 3.85 16.46 -7.40
N SER A 46 5.10 16.01 -7.45
CA SER A 46 6.17 16.68 -8.17
C SER A 46 6.23 16.27 -9.63
N LEU A 47 5.47 15.26 -10.04
CA LEU A 47 5.52 14.77 -11.40
C LEU A 47 4.79 15.70 -12.35
N PRO A 48 5.27 15.84 -13.60
CA PRO A 48 4.56 16.64 -14.59
C PRO A 48 3.14 16.11 -14.82
N ALA A 49 2.23 17.02 -15.13
CA ALA A 49 0.81 16.66 -15.30
C ALA A 49 0.58 15.57 -16.36
N ASP A 50 1.29 15.64 -17.47
CA ASP A 50 1.12 14.64 -18.52
C ASP A 50 1.63 13.28 -18.09
N TYR A 51 2.68 13.24 -17.27
CA TYR A 51 3.20 11.99 -16.75
C TYR A 51 2.21 11.38 -15.76
N ARG A 52 1.58 12.22 -14.92
CA ARG A 52 0.56 11.74 -13.99
C ARG A 52 -0.62 11.14 -14.74
N GLN A 53 -0.99 11.75 -15.88
CA GLN A 53 -2.06 11.21 -16.71
C GLN A 53 -1.69 9.84 -17.29
N GLN A 54 -0.43 9.66 -17.67
CA GLN A 54 0.04 8.36 -18.16
C GLN A 54 -0.03 7.31 -17.06
N LEU A 55 0.31 7.69 -15.83
CA LEU A 55 0.22 6.76 -14.69
C LEU A 55 -1.23 6.36 -14.41
N LEU A 56 -2.16 7.32 -14.52
CA LEU A 56 -3.57 7.01 -14.33
C LEU A 56 -4.06 6.03 -15.39
N LYS A 57 -3.65 6.23 -16.64
CA LYS A 57 -4.06 5.31 -17.71
C LYS A 57 -3.48 3.92 -17.50
N ALA A 58 -2.22 3.84 -17.11
CA ALA A 58 -1.58 2.56 -16.84
C ALA A 58 -2.30 1.85 -15.70
N HIS A 59 -2.73 2.61 -14.71
CA HIS A 59 -3.43 2.07 -13.57
C HIS A 59 -4.81 1.54 -13.96
N GLU A 60 -5.52 2.28 -14.79
CA GLU A 60 -6.81 1.84 -15.31
C GLU A 60 -6.66 0.53 -16.08
N GLN A 61 -5.60 0.42 -16.88
CA GLN A 61 -5.33 -0.81 -17.62
C GLN A 61 -5.07 -1.98 -16.68
N TYR A 62 -4.32 -1.72 -15.61
CA TYR A 62 -4.04 -2.74 -14.61
C TYR A 62 -5.32 -3.24 -13.96
N MET A 63 -6.24 -2.33 -13.63
CA MET A 63 -7.52 -2.70 -13.03
C MET A 63 -8.38 -3.51 -13.99
N GLN A 64 -8.36 -3.15 -15.29
CA GLN A 64 -9.08 -3.91 -16.29
C GLN A 64 -8.51 -5.31 -16.43
N ASP A 65 -7.20 -5.43 -16.39
CA ASP A 65 -6.54 -6.74 -16.48
C ASP A 65 -6.92 -7.63 -15.29
N MET A 66 -7.00 -7.05 -14.09
CA MET A 66 -7.44 -7.82 -12.93
C MET A 66 -8.88 -8.26 -13.07
N GLN A 67 -9.73 -7.40 -13.65
CA GLN A 67 -11.11 -7.77 -13.88
C GLN A 67 -11.23 -8.94 -14.87
N GLN A 68 -10.43 -8.91 -15.92
CA GLN A 68 -10.48 -9.97 -16.93
C GLN A 68 -9.90 -11.29 -16.45
N HIS A 69 -8.79 -11.23 -15.70
CA HIS A 69 -8.06 -12.45 -15.32
C HIS A 69 -8.48 -13.03 -13.99
N HIS A 70 -9.03 -12.20 -13.09
CA HIS A 70 -9.33 -12.62 -11.72
C HIS A 70 -10.73 -12.20 -11.26
N GLU A 71 -11.56 -11.71 -12.17
CA GLU A 71 -12.93 -11.26 -11.85
C GLU A 71 -12.92 -10.07 -10.86
N GLY A 72 -11.80 -9.37 -10.77
CA GLY A 72 -11.68 -8.18 -9.96
C GLY A 72 -11.15 -8.43 -8.56
N LEU A 73 -10.63 -7.37 -7.96
CA LEU A 73 -10.08 -7.39 -6.62
C LEU A 73 -11.21 -7.29 -5.60
N CYS A 74 -11.21 -8.12 -4.58
CA CYS A 74 -12.25 -8.07 -3.56
C CYS A 74 -11.77 -7.71 -2.15
N ALA A 75 -10.49 -7.90 -1.86
CA ALA A 75 -9.98 -7.57 -0.52
C ALA A 75 -8.48 -7.31 -0.55
N VAL A 76 -8.02 -6.44 0.34
CA VAL A 76 -6.60 -6.20 0.58
C VAL A 76 -6.37 -6.40 2.06
N THR A 77 -5.45 -7.28 2.42
CA THR A 77 -5.12 -7.52 3.83
C THR A 77 -3.61 -7.56 3.99
N ILE A 78 -3.14 -7.38 5.22
CA ILE A 78 -1.72 -7.50 5.53
C ILE A 78 -1.39 -8.98 5.65
N SER A 79 -0.33 -9.41 4.96
CA SER A 79 0.13 -10.79 5.02
C SER A 79 0.58 -11.14 6.45
N PRO A 80 0.49 -12.41 6.87
CA PRO A 80 1.05 -12.82 8.16
C PRO A 80 2.53 -12.47 8.33
N ASN A 81 3.27 -12.34 7.24
CA ASN A 81 4.67 -11.94 7.27
C ASN A 81 4.85 -10.46 7.57
N VAL A 82 3.80 -9.68 7.47
CA VAL A 82 3.69 -8.25 7.73
C VAL A 82 4.65 -7.41 6.88
N ALA A 83 5.92 -7.30 7.27
CA ALA A 83 6.86 -6.44 6.58
C ALA A 83 8.29 -6.79 6.97
N ARG A 84 9.25 -6.30 6.17
CA ARG A 84 10.68 -6.49 6.44
C ARG A 84 11.40 -5.17 6.24
N ARG A 85 12.15 -4.75 7.23
CA ARG A 85 12.92 -3.51 7.15
C ARG A 85 14.27 -3.75 6.48
N ASP A 86 14.65 -2.85 5.58
CA ASP A 86 15.98 -2.83 4.99
C ASP A 86 16.65 -1.55 5.45
N THR A 87 17.56 -1.67 6.42
CA THR A 87 18.21 -0.50 7.00
C THR A 87 19.22 0.14 6.06
N THR A 88 19.78 -0.63 5.14
CA THR A 88 20.74 -0.10 4.18
C THR A 88 20.05 0.83 3.19
N LEU A 89 18.90 0.45 2.71
CA LEU A 89 18.15 1.25 1.73
C LEU A 89 17.13 2.18 2.38
N HIS A 90 16.97 2.10 3.70
CA HIS A 90 15.99 2.88 4.45
C HIS A 90 14.57 2.65 3.93
N LEU A 91 14.26 1.40 3.62
CA LEU A 91 12.94 1.01 3.13
C LEU A 91 12.32 -0.03 4.05
N VAL A 92 11.00 -0.10 3.99
CA VAL A 92 10.26 -1.20 4.60
C VAL A 92 9.49 -1.88 3.48
N TYR A 93 9.73 -3.17 3.29
CA TYR A 93 9.01 -3.95 2.28
C TYR A 93 7.78 -4.55 2.97
N VAL A 94 6.61 -4.07 2.60
CA VAL A 94 5.35 -4.54 3.17
C VAL A 94 4.80 -5.67 2.31
N PHE A 95 4.28 -6.71 2.96
CA PHE A 95 3.68 -7.83 2.25
C PHE A 95 2.16 -7.76 2.42
N LEU A 96 1.46 -7.60 1.31
CA LEU A 96 0.01 -7.54 1.30
C LEU A 96 -0.54 -8.75 0.56
N LEU A 97 -1.73 -9.18 0.96
CA LEU A 97 -2.47 -10.20 0.24
C LEU A 97 -3.59 -9.53 -0.53
N LEU A 98 -3.58 -9.71 -1.83
CA LEU A 98 -4.66 -9.26 -2.69
C LEU A 98 -5.55 -10.47 -2.92
N SER A 99 -6.82 -10.36 -2.56
CA SER A 99 -7.79 -11.43 -2.77
C SER A 99 -8.70 -11.02 -3.93
N TYR A 100 -8.96 -11.95 -4.82
CA TYR A 100 -9.73 -11.68 -6.02
C TYR A 100 -11.07 -12.41 -5.98
N ASN A 101 -12.01 -11.93 -6.78
CA ASN A 101 -13.35 -12.50 -6.81
C ASN A 101 -13.40 -13.93 -7.37
N ASP A 102 -12.33 -14.37 -8.06
CA ASP A 102 -12.23 -15.73 -8.53
C ASP A 102 -11.71 -16.71 -7.45
N SER A 103 -11.64 -16.26 -6.21
CA SER A 103 -11.18 -17.05 -5.06
C SER A 103 -9.67 -17.28 -5.03
N THR A 104 -8.90 -16.59 -5.86
CA THR A 104 -7.45 -16.67 -5.81
C THR A 104 -6.89 -15.53 -4.97
N GLN A 105 -5.67 -15.70 -4.49
CA GLN A 105 -4.95 -14.69 -3.71
C GLN A 105 -3.54 -14.56 -4.24
N GLU A 106 -2.99 -13.36 -4.07
CA GLU A 106 -1.62 -13.08 -4.47
C GLU A 106 -0.94 -12.26 -3.38
N GLU A 107 0.25 -12.66 -2.96
CA GLU A 107 1.03 -11.85 -2.05
C GLU A 107 1.91 -10.92 -2.88
N ILE A 108 1.83 -9.63 -2.58
CA ILE A 108 2.66 -8.64 -3.27
C ILE A 108 3.58 -7.97 -2.25
N THR A 109 4.69 -7.44 -2.74
CA THR A 109 5.66 -6.70 -1.93
C THR A 109 5.58 -5.23 -2.31
N VAL A 110 5.35 -4.38 -1.31
CA VAL A 110 5.22 -2.95 -1.54
C VAL A 110 6.35 -2.23 -0.80
N PRO A 111 7.29 -1.62 -1.52
CA PRO A 111 8.36 -0.89 -0.86
C PRO A 111 7.83 0.45 -0.34
N MET A 112 8.01 0.69 0.95
CA MET A 112 7.54 1.89 1.61
C MET A 112 8.71 2.69 2.17
N VAL A 113 8.58 4.01 2.12
CA VAL A 113 9.59 4.93 2.66
C VAL A 113 8.87 5.99 3.48
N GLU A 114 9.50 6.40 4.58
CA GLU A 114 8.94 7.46 5.42
C GLU A 114 9.50 8.81 4.98
N VAL A 115 8.62 9.75 4.69
CA VAL A 115 9.00 11.09 4.26
C VAL A 115 8.22 12.09 5.11
N ASN A 116 8.93 12.89 5.89
CA ASN A 116 8.31 13.91 6.75
C ASN A 116 7.22 13.33 7.66
N GLY A 117 7.47 12.16 8.19
CA GLY A 117 6.53 11.51 9.11
C GLY A 117 5.40 10.75 8.43
N GLU A 118 5.37 10.74 7.10
CA GLU A 118 4.35 10.00 6.37
C GLU A 118 4.94 8.84 5.60
N TRP A 119 4.27 7.71 5.61
CA TRP A 119 4.70 6.56 4.83
C TRP A 119 4.16 6.66 3.41
N LYS A 120 5.06 6.53 2.45
CA LYS A 120 4.73 6.63 1.02
C LYS A 120 5.23 5.40 0.28
N ILE A 121 4.61 5.09 -0.85
CA ILE A 121 5.06 3.99 -1.72
C ILE A 121 6.28 4.50 -2.49
N LYS A 122 7.38 3.74 -2.41
CA LYS A 122 8.61 4.11 -3.08
C LYS A 122 8.50 4.09 -4.62
#